data_804e92b8580dcc786a04a0368af56d68
#
_entry.id   804e92b8580dcc786a04a0368af56d68
#
_cell.length_a   1.000
_cell.length_b   1.000
_cell.length_c   1.000
_cell.angle_alpha   90.00
_cell.angle_beta   90.00
_cell.angle_gamma   90.00
#
_symmetry.space_group_name_H-M   'P 1'
#
loop_
_entity.id
_entity.type
_entity.pdbx_description
1 polymer ?
#
loop_
_entity_poly.entity_id
_entity_poly.type
_entity_poly.pdbx_seq_one_letter_code
_entity_poly.pdbx_strand_id
1 'polypeptide(L)'
;MKRSYQLFGAVLLSFFAACASAQTADLKALTSAMKQGGYVVVFRHGATNRDQADTDPLTHDNVAKQRVLSTSGIDVAKQVGAAFKKLGIQFGNVYTSKFNRAVETGKLMSGGEVSSTLDITEGGLVVTPIENDRRAEALRKLAGVVPAAGKNTLIVTHKPNILDAFGKDWFEVKEGEASVFKPDGSGKAVLVARVQAVDWIKAAGN
;
A
#
# COMPACT_ATOMS: atom_id res chain seq x y z
N MET A 1 0.85 -22.98 -73.25
CA MET A 1 1.62 -22.95 -71.99
C MET A 1 1.25 -21.69 -71.26
N LYS A 2 0.36 -21.73 -70.21
CA LYS A 2 -0.02 -20.58 -69.39
C LYS A 2 0.64 -20.79 -68.01
N ARG A 3 1.58 -19.92 -67.59
CA ARG A 3 2.20 -19.89 -66.27
C ARG A 3 1.32 -19.09 -65.34
N SER A 4 0.76 -19.74 -64.32
CA SER A 4 0.05 -19.10 -63.23
C SER A 4 1.08 -18.68 -62.16
N TYR A 5 1.15 -17.39 -61.83
CA TYR A 5 1.87 -16.87 -60.70
C TYR A 5 0.96 -16.82 -59.46
N GLN A 6 1.26 -17.63 -58.48
CA GLN A 6 0.60 -17.52 -57.16
C GLN A 6 1.30 -16.42 -56.36
N LEU A 7 0.57 -15.37 -56.04
CA LEU A 7 1.00 -14.35 -55.07
C LEU A 7 0.85 -14.91 -53.66
N PHE A 8 1.96 -15.12 -52.98
CA PHE A 8 1.98 -15.34 -51.54
C PHE A 8 1.84 -13.99 -50.84
N GLY A 9 0.66 -13.73 -50.27
CA GLY A 9 0.44 -12.58 -49.39
C GLY A 9 1.04 -12.86 -48.00
N ALA A 10 2.14 -12.19 -47.67
CA ALA A 10 2.68 -12.19 -46.31
C ALA A 10 1.81 -11.32 -45.40
N VAL A 11 1.05 -11.96 -44.52
CA VAL A 11 0.34 -11.27 -43.42
C VAL A 11 1.38 -10.95 -42.34
N LEU A 12 1.79 -9.69 -42.27
CA LEU A 12 2.54 -9.18 -41.12
C LEU A 12 1.59 -9.07 -39.92
N LEU A 13 1.66 -10.04 -38.97
CA LEU A 13 1.08 -9.89 -37.66
C LEU A 13 1.96 -8.89 -36.88
N SER A 14 1.50 -7.66 -36.80
CA SER A 14 2.04 -6.66 -35.88
C SER A 14 1.64 -7.02 -34.45
N PHE A 15 2.55 -7.62 -33.69
CA PHE A 15 2.42 -7.75 -32.24
C PHE A 15 2.55 -6.35 -31.63
N PHE A 16 1.44 -5.73 -31.29
CA PHE A 16 1.42 -4.61 -30.36
C PHE A 16 1.76 -5.15 -28.99
N ALA A 17 3.02 -5.07 -28.60
CA ALA A 17 3.41 -5.17 -27.21
C ALA A 17 2.79 -3.96 -26.48
N ALA A 18 1.68 -4.19 -25.79
CA ALA A 18 1.16 -3.25 -24.82
C ALA A 18 2.19 -3.19 -23.68
N CYS A 19 3.13 -2.23 -23.77
CA CYS A 19 3.88 -1.78 -22.62
C CYS A 19 2.83 -1.26 -21.61
N ALA A 20 2.59 -2.03 -20.55
CA ALA A 20 1.97 -1.51 -19.36
C ALA A 20 2.91 -0.43 -18.80
N SER A 21 2.83 0.78 -19.34
CA SER A 21 3.37 1.96 -18.70
C SER A 21 2.67 2.03 -17.37
N ALA A 22 3.41 1.85 -16.27
CA ALA A 22 2.96 2.22 -14.95
C ALA A 22 2.44 3.66 -15.08
N GLN A 23 1.12 3.79 -15.10
CA GLN A 23 0.45 5.07 -15.23
C GLN A 23 0.88 5.84 -14.00
N THR A 24 1.79 6.79 -14.17
CA THR A 24 2.09 7.78 -13.15
C THR A 24 0.75 8.49 -12.94
N ALA A 25 0.04 8.08 -11.89
CA ALA A 25 -1.21 8.71 -11.54
C ALA A 25 -0.96 10.20 -11.50
N ASP A 26 -1.84 10.99 -12.12
CA ASP A 26 -1.82 12.44 -11.92
C ASP A 26 -2.02 12.67 -10.42
N LEU A 27 -0.91 12.82 -9.71
CA LEU A 27 -0.90 12.91 -8.25
C LEU A 27 -1.67 14.16 -7.79
N LYS A 28 -1.74 15.19 -8.63
CA LYS A 28 -2.52 16.39 -8.35
C LYS A 28 -4.03 16.08 -8.38
N ALA A 29 -4.49 15.34 -9.38
CA ALA A 29 -5.89 14.90 -9.45
C ALA A 29 -6.21 13.95 -8.29
N LEU A 30 -5.33 13.01 -7.98
CA LEU A 30 -5.50 12.09 -6.86
C LEU A 30 -5.61 12.83 -5.52
N THR A 31 -4.69 13.75 -5.22
CA THR A 31 -4.71 14.51 -3.95
C THR A 31 -5.96 15.37 -3.82
N SER A 32 -6.42 15.99 -4.93
CA SER A 32 -7.67 16.76 -4.97
C SER A 32 -8.89 15.87 -4.68
N ALA A 33 -8.93 14.66 -5.21
CA ALA A 33 -9.99 13.70 -4.95
C ALA A 33 -9.95 13.15 -3.50
N MET A 34 -8.76 12.82 -3.00
CA MET A 34 -8.58 12.33 -1.62
C MET A 34 -8.92 13.41 -0.57
N LYS A 35 -8.82 14.68 -0.90
CA LYS A 35 -9.28 15.78 -0.03
C LYS A 35 -10.78 15.73 0.25
N GLN A 36 -11.57 15.16 -0.67
CA GLN A 36 -13.02 14.94 -0.49
C GLN A 36 -13.32 13.65 0.31
N GLY A 37 -12.31 12.82 0.59
CA GLY A 37 -12.44 11.56 1.29
C GLY A 37 -12.92 10.40 0.44
N GLY A 38 -13.17 9.25 1.11
CA GLY A 38 -13.69 8.05 0.49
C GLY A 38 -12.63 7.14 -0.13
N TYR A 39 -11.36 7.30 0.22
CA TYR A 39 -10.25 6.44 -0.20
C TYR A 39 -9.68 5.64 0.97
N VAL A 40 -9.11 4.50 0.65
CA VAL A 40 -8.35 3.66 1.58
C VAL A 40 -6.90 3.62 1.11
N VAL A 41 -5.99 4.02 1.99
CA VAL A 41 -4.55 4.01 1.76
C VAL A 41 -3.95 2.81 2.49
N VAL A 42 -3.50 1.81 1.74
CA VAL A 42 -2.73 0.69 2.29
C VAL A 42 -1.25 1.03 2.15
N PHE A 43 -0.58 1.20 3.27
CA PHE A 43 0.80 1.69 3.35
C PHE A 43 1.71 0.60 3.90
N ARG A 44 2.79 0.26 3.19
CA ARG A 44 3.85 -0.53 3.79
C ARG A 44 4.61 0.36 4.77
N HIS A 45 4.79 -0.10 6.01
CA HIS A 45 5.53 0.65 7.05
C HIS A 45 6.80 1.32 6.52
N GLY A 46 7.27 2.36 7.22
CA GLY A 46 8.49 3.08 6.88
C GLY A 46 9.76 2.21 6.90
N ALA A 47 10.88 2.77 6.43
CA ALA A 47 12.15 2.07 6.41
C ALA A 47 12.59 1.63 7.82
N THR A 48 13.20 0.44 7.90
CA THR A 48 13.59 -0.20 9.17
C THR A 48 15.09 -0.40 9.24
N ASN A 49 15.61 -0.63 10.44
CA ASN A 49 17.02 -1.03 10.65
C ASN A 49 17.23 -2.44 10.08
N ARG A 50 18.07 -2.56 9.05
CA ARG A 50 18.29 -3.83 8.32
C ARG A 50 19.11 -4.86 9.07
N ASP A 51 19.88 -4.43 10.05
CA ASP A 51 20.69 -5.24 10.95
C ASP A 51 19.90 -5.81 12.15
N GLN A 52 18.62 -5.44 12.27
CA GLN A 52 17.71 -5.97 13.28
C GLN A 52 16.79 -7.04 12.72
N ALA A 53 16.41 -8.00 13.56
CA ALA A 53 15.41 -9.03 13.29
C ALA A 53 14.30 -9.02 14.34
N ASP A 54 13.14 -9.55 14.00
CA ASP A 54 12.08 -9.86 14.96
C ASP A 54 12.45 -11.18 15.65
N THR A 55 13.05 -11.11 16.86
CA THR A 55 13.54 -12.29 17.60
C THR A 55 12.47 -12.95 18.48
N ASP A 56 11.31 -12.27 18.65
CA ASP A 56 10.14 -12.79 19.36
C ASP A 56 8.87 -12.34 18.62
N PRO A 57 8.63 -12.91 17.42
CA PRO A 57 7.61 -12.39 16.50
C PRO A 57 6.16 -12.67 16.92
N LEU A 58 5.93 -13.47 17.97
CA LEU A 58 4.59 -13.76 18.50
C LEU A 58 4.24 -12.88 19.70
N THR A 59 5.23 -12.21 20.33
CA THR A 59 5.03 -11.34 21.49
C THR A 59 5.12 -9.87 21.06
N HIS A 60 4.02 -9.35 20.54
CA HIS A 60 3.98 -8.02 19.92
C HIS A 60 4.20 -6.85 20.90
N ASP A 61 3.99 -7.06 22.19
CA ASP A 61 4.21 -6.03 23.23
C ASP A 61 5.72 -5.90 23.57
N ASN A 62 6.55 -6.87 23.19
CA ASN A 62 7.99 -6.84 23.44
C ASN A 62 8.75 -6.10 22.31
N VAL A 63 8.62 -4.77 22.30
CA VAL A 63 9.25 -3.91 21.26
C VAL A 63 10.77 -4.08 21.19
N ALA A 64 11.43 -4.37 22.31
CA ALA A 64 12.88 -4.57 22.36
C ALA A 64 13.36 -5.78 21.54
N LYS A 65 12.45 -6.71 21.20
CA LYS A 65 12.71 -7.90 20.38
C LYS A 65 12.22 -7.76 18.93
N GLN A 66 11.81 -6.56 18.54
CA GLN A 66 11.32 -6.27 17.20
C GLN A 66 12.33 -5.48 16.39
N ARG A 67 12.28 -5.69 15.07
CA ARG A 67 12.89 -4.78 14.11
C ARG A 67 12.07 -3.49 14.05
N VAL A 68 12.68 -2.37 14.43
CA VAL A 68 12.01 -1.07 14.52
C VAL A 68 12.34 -0.17 13.32
N LEU A 69 11.64 0.95 13.21
CA LEU A 69 11.93 1.97 12.20
C LEU A 69 13.37 2.48 12.37
N SER A 70 14.01 2.74 11.24
CA SER A 70 15.26 3.50 11.21
C SER A 70 14.96 5.00 11.41
N THR A 71 15.99 5.78 11.77
CA THR A 71 15.86 7.25 11.84
C THR A 71 15.28 7.83 10.56
N SER A 72 15.76 7.38 9.39
CA SER A 72 15.22 7.82 8.10
C SER A 72 13.77 7.40 7.89
N GLY A 73 13.37 6.21 8.37
CA GLY A 73 11.98 5.76 8.31
C GLY A 73 11.04 6.62 9.15
N ILE A 74 11.49 7.01 10.35
CA ILE A 74 10.77 7.94 11.23
C ILE A 74 10.61 9.31 10.56
N ASP A 75 11.70 9.86 10.02
CA ASP A 75 11.69 11.19 9.39
C ASP A 75 10.79 11.22 8.15
N VAL A 76 10.85 10.20 7.29
CA VAL A 76 9.98 10.09 6.13
C VAL A 76 8.51 9.95 6.54
N ALA A 77 8.19 9.15 7.56
CA ALA A 77 6.81 9.00 8.03
C ALA A 77 6.25 10.33 8.56
N LYS A 78 7.04 11.11 9.30
CA LYS A 78 6.68 12.47 9.75
C LYS A 78 6.43 13.41 8.57
N GLN A 79 7.32 13.40 7.57
CA GLN A 79 7.18 14.25 6.37
C GLN A 79 5.94 13.89 5.55
N VAL A 80 5.63 12.59 5.40
CA VAL A 80 4.39 12.15 4.73
C VAL A 80 3.15 12.60 5.51
N GLY A 81 3.16 12.50 6.85
CA GLY A 81 2.08 13.02 7.69
C GLY A 81 1.89 14.53 7.53
N ALA A 82 2.99 15.30 7.52
CA ALA A 82 2.96 16.73 7.25
C ALA A 82 2.43 17.05 5.84
N ALA A 83 2.82 16.24 4.84
CA ALA A 83 2.33 16.35 3.48
C ALA A 83 0.83 16.12 3.39
N PHE A 84 0.30 15.05 4.00
CA PHE A 84 -1.14 14.79 4.03
C PHE A 84 -1.91 15.94 4.67
N LYS A 85 -1.42 16.46 5.79
CA LYS A 85 -2.02 17.65 6.45
C LYS A 85 -2.04 18.86 5.53
N LYS A 86 -0.92 19.18 4.88
CA LYS A 86 -0.80 20.33 3.95
C LYS A 86 -1.68 20.16 2.70
N LEU A 87 -1.83 18.94 2.19
CA LEU A 87 -2.71 18.59 1.08
C LEU A 87 -4.19 18.54 1.47
N GLY A 88 -4.54 18.66 2.75
CA GLY A 88 -5.91 18.59 3.25
C GLY A 88 -6.48 17.16 3.25
N ILE A 89 -5.64 16.14 3.17
CA ILE A 89 -6.04 14.72 3.22
C ILE A 89 -6.25 14.33 4.68
N GLN A 90 -7.48 13.96 5.05
CA GLN A 90 -7.85 13.62 6.42
C GLN A 90 -8.17 12.13 6.55
N PHE A 91 -7.69 11.51 7.62
CA PHE A 91 -8.00 10.14 7.98
C PHE A 91 -9.02 10.10 9.13
N GLY A 92 -10.08 9.27 8.99
CA GLY A 92 -11.04 9.01 10.05
C GLY A 92 -10.63 7.81 10.89
N ASN A 93 -10.25 6.73 10.21
CA ASN A 93 -9.75 5.51 10.84
C ASN A 93 -8.31 5.25 10.43
N VAL A 94 -7.50 4.83 11.40
CA VAL A 94 -6.11 4.42 11.18
C VAL A 94 -5.91 3.03 11.79
N TYR A 95 -5.75 2.04 10.92
CA TYR A 95 -5.49 0.66 11.32
C TYR A 95 -4.03 0.31 11.12
N THR A 96 -3.45 -0.43 12.03
CA THR A 96 -2.05 -0.88 11.92
C THR A 96 -1.90 -2.34 12.30
N SER A 97 -0.88 -2.98 11.75
CA SER A 97 -0.33 -4.19 12.32
C SER A 97 0.08 -3.97 13.78
N LYS A 98 0.16 -5.06 14.55
CA LYS A 98 0.66 -5.07 15.93
C LYS A 98 2.16 -4.79 16.05
N PHE A 99 2.95 -4.99 14.99
CA PHE A 99 4.38 -4.66 15.04
C PHE A 99 4.61 -3.16 15.20
N ASN A 100 5.56 -2.80 16.10
CA ASN A 100 5.85 -1.42 16.46
C ASN A 100 6.17 -0.53 15.24
N ARG A 101 6.90 -1.05 14.24
CA ARG A 101 7.20 -0.31 12.98
C ARG A 101 5.95 0.15 12.23
N ALA A 102 4.87 -0.62 12.27
CA ALA A 102 3.61 -0.24 11.64
C ALA A 102 2.81 0.73 12.51
N VAL A 103 2.76 0.47 13.83
CA VAL A 103 2.11 1.35 14.81
C VAL A 103 2.71 2.74 14.78
N GLU A 104 4.05 2.82 14.85
CA GLU A 104 4.78 4.09 14.85
C GLU A 104 4.61 4.82 13.51
N THR A 105 4.70 4.12 12.37
CA THR A 105 4.41 4.72 11.05
C THR A 105 3.00 5.32 11.03
N GLY A 106 1.98 4.58 11.48
CA GLY A 106 0.60 5.05 11.50
C GLY A 106 0.40 6.29 12.35
N LYS A 107 0.98 6.31 13.56
CA LYS A 107 0.94 7.47 14.47
C LYS A 107 1.60 8.71 13.88
N LEU A 108 2.81 8.54 13.32
CA LEU A 108 3.56 9.64 12.71
C LEU A 108 2.86 10.24 11.49
N MET A 109 2.20 9.40 10.67
CA MET A 109 1.49 9.84 9.48
C MET A 109 0.14 10.49 9.77
N SER A 110 -0.61 9.97 10.75
CA SER A 110 -1.95 10.48 11.08
C SER A 110 -1.92 11.62 12.11
N GLY A 111 -0.87 11.68 12.93
CA GLY A 111 -0.77 12.58 14.06
C GLY A 111 -1.73 12.25 15.21
N GLY A 112 -2.29 11.03 15.23
CA GLY A 112 -3.31 10.61 16.21
C GLY A 112 -3.20 9.15 16.64
N GLU A 113 -4.26 8.70 17.29
CA GLU A 113 -4.37 7.32 17.75
C GLU A 113 -4.56 6.34 16.58
N VAL A 114 -4.13 5.10 16.80
CA VAL A 114 -4.22 4.02 15.82
C VAL A 114 -4.86 2.78 16.46
N SER A 115 -5.62 2.04 15.66
CA SER A 115 -6.20 0.75 16.05
C SER A 115 -5.31 -0.38 15.53
N SER A 116 -4.50 -0.99 16.40
CA SER A 116 -3.63 -2.09 16.01
C SER A 116 -4.35 -3.45 16.12
N THR A 117 -4.19 -4.31 15.09
CA THR A 117 -4.85 -5.62 15.04
C THR A 117 -3.93 -6.71 14.48
N LEU A 118 -4.17 -7.95 14.92
CA LEU A 118 -3.51 -9.15 14.37
C LEU A 118 -3.93 -9.43 12.92
N ASP A 119 -5.11 -8.97 12.50
CA ASP A 119 -5.69 -9.27 11.20
C ASP A 119 -4.88 -8.74 10.01
N ILE A 120 -4.05 -7.74 10.25
CA ILE A 120 -3.15 -7.17 9.24
C ILE A 120 -1.68 -7.20 9.71
N THR A 121 -1.37 -8.07 10.68
CA THR A 121 -0.01 -8.28 11.19
C THR A 121 0.68 -9.35 10.36
N GLU A 122 1.95 -9.13 10.04
CA GLU A 122 2.78 -10.10 9.31
C GLU A 122 2.87 -11.42 10.09
N GLY A 123 2.54 -12.51 9.44
CA GLY A 123 2.66 -13.86 10.01
C GLY A 123 3.92 -14.58 9.55
N GLY A 124 4.33 -14.35 8.31
CA GLY A 124 5.51 -14.98 7.72
C GLY A 124 5.47 -16.49 7.86
N LEU A 125 6.58 -17.06 8.34
CA LEU A 125 6.72 -18.51 8.59
C LEU A 125 6.35 -18.93 10.03
N VAL A 126 5.95 -18.00 10.89
CA VAL A 126 5.65 -18.29 12.31
C VAL A 126 4.17 -18.57 12.56
N VAL A 127 3.33 -18.39 11.55
CA VAL A 127 1.93 -18.80 11.56
C VAL A 127 1.64 -19.77 10.42
N THR A 128 0.50 -20.44 10.48
CA THR A 128 0.11 -21.38 9.42
C THR A 128 -0.23 -20.64 8.11
N PRO A 129 -0.12 -21.31 6.93
CA PRO A 129 -0.62 -20.75 5.68
C PRO A 129 -2.09 -20.33 5.75
N ILE A 130 -2.94 -21.12 6.41
CA ILE A 130 -4.37 -20.79 6.61
C ILE A 130 -4.54 -19.47 7.36
N GLU A 131 -3.72 -19.22 8.37
CA GLU A 131 -3.76 -17.95 9.11
C GLU A 131 -3.26 -16.79 8.25
N ASN A 132 -2.23 -16.97 7.41
CA ASN A 132 -1.80 -15.96 6.45
C ASN A 132 -2.91 -15.63 5.43
N ASP A 133 -3.61 -16.65 4.90
CA ASP A 133 -4.76 -16.48 4.00
C ASP A 133 -5.90 -15.70 4.67
N ARG A 134 -6.19 -16.02 5.94
CA ARG A 134 -7.20 -15.30 6.74
C ARG A 134 -6.82 -13.82 6.90
N ARG A 135 -5.54 -13.52 7.17
CA ARG A 135 -5.05 -12.13 7.30
C ARG A 135 -5.08 -11.40 5.96
N ALA A 136 -4.74 -12.07 4.87
CA ALA A 136 -4.87 -11.50 3.52
C ALA A 136 -6.32 -11.14 3.20
N GLU A 137 -7.28 -12.01 3.54
CA GLU A 137 -8.71 -11.76 3.35
C GLU A 137 -9.20 -10.61 4.25
N ALA A 138 -8.73 -10.54 5.49
CA ALA A 138 -9.05 -9.45 6.40
C ALA A 138 -8.56 -8.09 5.85
N LEU A 139 -7.34 -8.05 5.28
CA LEU A 139 -6.81 -6.84 4.64
C LEU A 139 -7.64 -6.44 3.41
N ARG A 140 -8.04 -7.40 2.55
CA ARG A 140 -8.94 -7.13 1.41
C ARG A 140 -10.27 -6.54 1.85
N LYS A 141 -10.90 -7.15 2.86
CA LYS A 141 -12.18 -6.66 3.42
C LYS A 141 -12.03 -5.25 3.97
N LEU A 142 -10.98 -5.00 4.76
CA LEU A 142 -10.73 -3.69 5.35
C LEU A 142 -10.50 -2.62 4.27
N ALA A 143 -9.78 -2.96 3.19
CA ALA A 143 -9.58 -2.07 2.05
C ALA A 143 -10.88 -1.77 1.27
N GLY A 144 -11.88 -2.67 1.32
CA GLY A 144 -13.20 -2.51 0.70
C GLY A 144 -14.23 -1.74 1.53
N VAL A 145 -13.89 -1.36 2.78
CA VAL A 145 -14.81 -0.59 3.63
C VAL A 145 -14.83 0.88 3.21
N VAL A 146 -16.02 1.40 2.92
CA VAL A 146 -16.20 2.82 2.58
C VAL A 146 -15.88 3.68 3.82
N PRO A 147 -14.93 4.61 3.74
CA PRO A 147 -14.61 5.52 4.84
C PRO A 147 -15.79 6.44 5.19
N ALA A 148 -15.79 7.00 6.40
CA ALA A 148 -16.74 8.03 6.80
C ALA A 148 -16.69 9.24 5.84
N ALA A 149 -17.81 9.93 5.69
CA ALA A 149 -17.93 11.09 4.78
C ALA A 149 -16.83 12.14 5.07
N GLY A 150 -16.16 12.60 4.02
CA GLY A 150 -15.08 13.57 4.09
C GLY A 150 -13.76 13.02 4.67
N LYS A 151 -13.68 11.73 4.96
CA LYS A 151 -12.48 11.08 5.51
C LYS A 151 -11.97 9.98 4.60
N ASN A 152 -10.71 9.62 4.79
CA ASN A 152 -10.06 8.46 4.23
C ASN A 152 -9.74 7.46 5.36
N THR A 153 -9.39 6.24 5.00
CA THR A 153 -8.84 5.25 5.93
C THR A 153 -7.36 5.04 5.63
N LEU A 154 -6.53 5.00 6.67
CA LEU A 154 -5.13 4.61 6.58
C LEU A 154 -4.96 3.20 7.16
N ILE A 155 -4.30 2.32 6.43
CA ILE A 155 -3.95 0.97 6.87
C ILE A 155 -2.44 0.82 6.74
N VAL A 156 -1.73 0.58 7.84
CA VAL A 156 -0.28 0.36 7.82
C VAL A 156 0.04 -1.10 8.12
N THR A 157 0.67 -1.76 7.16
CA THR A 157 0.96 -3.19 7.24
C THR A 157 2.32 -3.52 6.60
N HIS A 158 2.51 -4.76 6.16
CA HIS A 158 3.79 -5.33 5.73
C HIS A 158 3.72 -5.87 4.30
N LYS A 159 4.90 -6.02 3.66
CA LYS A 159 5.01 -6.56 2.30
C LYS A 159 4.31 -7.92 2.13
N PRO A 160 4.49 -8.94 3.01
CA PRO A 160 3.80 -10.21 2.83
C PRO A 160 2.27 -10.05 2.82
N ASN A 161 1.70 -9.32 3.78
CA ASN A 161 0.25 -9.09 3.83
C ASN A 161 -0.29 -8.42 2.56
N ILE A 162 0.43 -7.41 2.06
CA ILE A 162 0.05 -6.67 0.83
C ILE A 162 0.11 -7.60 -0.38
N LEU A 163 1.20 -8.39 -0.50
CA LEU A 163 1.39 -9.36 -1.58
C LEU A 163 0.29 -10.44 -1.57
N ASP A 164 0.02 -11.03 -0.40
CA ASP A 164 -0.99 -12.09 -0.24
C ASP A 164 -2.41 -11.56 -0.47
N ALA A 165 -2.68 -10.31 -0.09
CA ALA A 165 -3.98 -9.69 -0.29
C ALA A 165 -4.24 -9.27 -1.74
N PHE A 166 -3.27 -8.67 -2.42
CA PHE A 166 -3.49 -7.99 -3.69
C PHE A 166 -2.76 -8.63 -4.89
N GLY A 167 -1.89 -9.61 -4.63
CA GLY A 167 -1.29 -10.44 -5.67
C GLY A 167 0.10 -9.97 -6.12
N LYS A 168 0.61 -10.66 -7.16
CA LYS A 168 2.00 -10.59 -7.62
C LYS A 168 2.52 -9.20 -7.99
N ASP A 169 1.66 -8.29 -8.37
CA ASP A 169 2.04 -6.93 -8.76
C ASP A 169 2.62 -6.13 -7.58
N TRP A 170 2.40 -6.60 -6.34
CA TRP A 170 2.98 -6.04 -5.12
C TRP A 170 4.26 -6.76 -4.65
N PHE A 171 4.82 -7.69 -5.45
CA PHE A 171 6.07 -8.36 -5.09
C PHE A 171 7.21 -7.39 -4.79
N GLU A 172 7.26 -6.25 -5.49
CA GLU A 172 8.27 -5.21 -5.33
C GLU A 172 7.77 -3.96 -4.54
N VAL A 173 6.67 -4.09 -3.77
CA VAL A 173 6.19 -2.98 -2.94
C VAL A 173 7.30 -2.52 -1.98
N LYS A 174 7.61 -1.22 -1.99
CA LYS A 174 8.72 -0.63 -1.24
C LYS A 174 8.28 -0.20 0.17
N GLU A 175 9.23 -0.14 1.12
CA GLU A 175 8.99 0.54 2.41
C GLU A 175 8.62 2.00 2.16
N GLY A 176 7.53 2.46 2.77
CA GLY A 176 7.00 3.80 2.52
C GLY A 176 6.17 3.95 1.24
N GLU A 177 5.79 2.85 0.59
CA GLU A 177 4.88 2.89 -0.56
C GLU A 177 3.42 2.78 -0.11
N ALA A 178 2.57 3.62 -0.69
CA ALA A 178 1.12 3.62 -0.56
C ALA A 178 0.45 2.97 -1.77
N SER A 179 -0.48 2.06 -1.54
CA SER A 179 -1.48 1.65 -2.52
C SER A 179 -2.79 2.33 -2.17
N VAL A 180 -3.28 3.19 -3.05
CA VAL A 180 -4.53 3.95 -2.85
C VAL A 180 -5.66 3.23 -3.54
N PHE A 181 -6.68 2.88 -2.77
CA PHE A 181 -7.86 2.18 -3.25
C PHE A 181 -9.11 3.06 -3.13
N LYS A 182 -10.06 2.82 -4.03
CA LYS A 182 -11.42 3.34 -3.94
C LYS A 182 -12.37 2.16 -3.68
N PRO A 183 -13.02 2.07 -2.52
CA PRO A 183 -14.10 1.12 -2.30
C PRO A 183 -15.25 1.35 -3.29
N ASP A 184 -15.80 0.27 -3.87
CA ASP A 184 -16.87 0.33 -4.86
C ASP A 184 -18.28 0.27 -4.26
N GLY A 185 -18.37 0.18 -2.94
CA GLY A 185 -19.63 0.03 -2.20
C GLY A 185 -20.17 -1.40 -2.13
N SER A 186 -19.59 -2.35 -2.87
CA SER A 186 -19.93 -3.78 -2.80
C SER A 186 -19.03 -4.58 -1.85
N GLY A 187 -18.12 -3.90 -1.15
CA GLY A 187 -17.11 -4.51 -0.30
C GLY A 187 -15.79 -4.83 -1.02
N LYS A 188 -15.64 -4.41 -2.29
CA LYS A 188 -14.41 -4.53 -3.05
C LYS A 188 -13.66 -3.21 -3.10
N ALA A 189 -12.36 -3.30 -3.28
CA ALA A 189 -11.47 -2.16 -3.43
C ALA A 189 -10.87 -2.13 -4.84
N VAL A 190 -10.99 -1.00 -5.53
CA VAL A 190 -10.38 -0.78 -6.85
C VAL A 190 -9.09 0.00 -6.64
N LEU A 191 -7.96 -0.51 -7.13
CA LEU A 191 -6.69 0.20 -7.10
C LEU A 191 -6.77 1.45 -7.98
N VAL A 192 -6.46 2.60 -7.40
CA VAL A 192 -6.42 3.89 -8.10
C VAL A 192 -4.98 4.28 -8.45
N ALA A 193 -4.06 4.11 -7.49
CA ALA A 193 -2.66 4.49 -7.68
C ALA A 193 -1.74 3.75 -6.70
N ARG A 194 -0.46 3.66 -7.07
CA ARG A 194 0.63 3.33 -6.16
C ARG A 194 1.56 4.54 -6.10
N VAL A 195 1.87 5.03 -4.90
CA VAL A 195 2.56 6.31 -4.69
C VAL A 195 3.67 6.11 -3.66
N GLN A 196 4.88 6.55 -3.98
CA GLN A 196 6.01 6.51 -3.04
C GLN A 196 5.92 7.64 -2.02
N ALA A 197 6.50 7.44 -0.82
CA ALA A 197 6.54 8.48 0.21
C ALA A 197 7.08 9.83 -0.31
N VAL A 198 8.17 9.77 -1.11
CA VAL A 198 8.80 10.96 -1.68
C VAL A 198 7.87 11.75 -2.60
N ASP A 199 6.93 11.10 -3.27
CA ASP A 199 6.02 11.77 -4.19
C ASP A 199 4.91 12.52 -3.44
N TRP A 200 4.44 11.99 -2.31
CA TRP A 200 3.55 12.74 -1.40
C TRP A 200 4.21 14.00 -0.86
N ILE A 201 5.48 13.88 -0.44
CA ILE A 201 6.27 15.00 0.10
C ILE A 201 6.43 16.09 -0.97
N LYS A 202 6.82 15.71 -2.20
CA LYS A 202 6.94 16.64 -3.34
C LYS A 202 5.60 17.28 -3.71
N ALA A 203 4.50 16.51 -3.73
CA ALA A 203 3.17 17.04 -4.05
C ALA A 203 2.71 18.11 -3.06
N ALA A 204 3.17 18.04 -1.81
CA ALA A 204 2.93 19.06 -0.81
C ALA A 204 3.84 20.29 -0.95
N GLY A 205 4.78 20.31 -1.90
CA GLY A 205 5.73 21.41 -2.09
C GLY A 205 6.81 21.48 -0.99
N ASN A 206 7.25 20.32 -0.55
CA ASN A 206 8.35 20.16 0.42
C ASN A 206 9.60 19.61 -0.26
#